data_5400e2a8dc00425dd778cd102304fc22
#
_entry.id   5400e2a8dc00425dd778cd102304fc22
#
_cell.length_a   1.000
_cell.length_b   1.000
_cell.length_c   1.000
_cell.angle_alpha   90.00
_cell.angle_beta   90.00
_cell.angle_gamma   90.00
#
_symmetry.space_group_name_H-M   'P 1'
#
loop_
_entity.id
_entity.type
_entity.pdbx_description
1 polymer ?
#
loop_
_entity_poly.entity_id
_entity_poly.type
_entity_poly.pdbx_seq_one_letter_code
_entity_poly.pdbx_strand_id
1 'polypeptide(L)'
;MTPPRPLWKSVQDYVLIAIGMISYAIGWNVFLLPTNVTASGLPGISSIIYWATGCPVQIPYFIVNATLLICAFKILGAKFCVKTVYAVIVVTILTSFFSSRLGDVHLLENQPLWAAFLGAVFCGCGIGLGFSVGGSTGGTDIIAAIVNKYRDISLGRVIMICDIFIISSSYLVVHDWEKVLYGYVVLCVQAFCIDQVVNSRRRSVQFFIISQKYEEIGKRINVDADRGVTVVNASGFYSGQDVKMLFVLAKQRQAPAIFRLISEIDSHAFVSQSAVIGVYGEGFDKIKYKSKKEHGV
;
A
#
# COMPACT_ATOMS: atom_id res chain seq x y z
N MET A 1 -19.34 19.18 6.80
CA MET A 1 -19.09 18.05 7.73
C MET A 1 -19.20 16.78 6.91
N THR A 2 -18.13 16.00 6.77
CA THR A 2 -18.21 14.70 6.08
C THR A 2 -19.02 13.75 6.93
N PRO A 3 -20.01 13.01 6.36
CA PRO A 3 -20.83 12.07 7.11
C PRO A 3 -19.93 11.02 7.80
N PRO A 4 -20.30 10.53 8.98
CA PRO A 4 -19.55 9.51 9.70
C PRO A 4 -19.41 8.27 8.82
N ARG A 5 -18.19 7.73 8.70
CA ARG A 5 -17.96 6.49 7.93
C ARG A 5 -18.82 5.38 8.51
N PRO A 6 -19.59 4.63 7.70
CA PRO A 6 -20.40 3.54 8.19
C PRO A 6 -19.55 2.49 8.90
N LEU A 7 -20.03 1.96 10.04
CA LEU A 7 -19.33 0.96 10.88
C LEU A 7 -18.80 -0.24 10.07
N TRP A 8 -19.55 -0.67 9.06
CA TRP A 8 -19.16 -1.74 8.15
C TRP A 8 -17.80 -1.51 7.46
N LYS A 9 -17.52 -0.28 7.02
CA LYS A 9 -16.22 0.05 6.40
C LYS A 9 -15.06 -0.02 7.41
N SER A 10 -15.34 0.29 8.67
CA SER A 10 -14.33 0.14 9.72
C SER A 10 -14.02 -1.34 9.98
N VAL A 11 -15.03 -2.20 10.05
CA VAL A 11 -14.84 -3.65 10.20
C VAL A 11 -14.05 -4.23 9.04
N GLN A 12 -14.36 -3.83 7.80
CA GLN A 12 -13.60 -4.25 6.61
C GLN A 12 -12.12 -3.88 6.69
N ASP A 13 -11.79 -2.71 7.25
CA ASP A 13 -10.40 -2.28 7.41
C ASP A 13 -9.64 -3.23 8.37
N TYR A 14 -10.24 -3.61 9.50
CA TYR A 14 -9.61 -4.53 10.46
C TYR A 14 -9.49 -5.95 9.92
N VAL A 15 -10.48 -6.44 9.17
CA VAL A 15 -10.42 -7.75 8.49
C VAL A 15 -9.28 -7.77 7.47
N LEU A 16 -9.12 -6.70 6.68
CA LEU A 16 -8.03 -6.60 5.71
C LEU A 16 -6.65 -6.54 6.38
N ILE A 17 -6.54 -5.86 7.53
CA ILE A 17 -5.30 -5.89 8.33
C ILE A 17 -5.03 -7.33 8.79
N ALA A 18 -6.03 -8.04 9.32
CA ALA A 18 -5.86 -9.42 9.77
C ALA A 18 -5.39 -10.35 8.64
N ILE A 19 -6.01 -10.26 7.46
CA ILE A 19 -5.59 -11.03 6.26
C ILE A 19 -4.15 -10.68 5.88
N GLY A 20 -3.79 -9.41 5.90
CA GLY A 20 -2.43 -8.96 5.64
C GLY A 20 -1.42 -9.54 6.64
N MET A 21 -1.78 -9.55 7.92
CA MET A 21 -0.91 -10.10 8.99
C MET A 21 -0.78 -11.62 8.91
N ILE A 22 -1.80 -12.34 8.43
CA ILE A 22 -1.69 -13.78 8.12
C ILE A 22 -0.67 -14.00 6.99
N SER A 23 -0.76 -13.24 5.89
CA SER A 23 0.21 -13.31 4.79
C SER A 23 1.63 -13.03 5.29
N TYR A 24 1.80 -11.96 6.08
CA TYR A 24 3.10 -11.63 6.67
C TYR A 24 3.64 -12.75 7.55
N ALA A 25 2.82 -13.30 8.44
CA ALA A 25 3.24 -14.35 9.37
C ALA A 25 3.65 -15.65 8.65
N ILE A 26 2.97 -16.00 7.56
CA ILE A 26 3.35 -17.12 6.69
C ILE A 26 4.70 -16.82 6.02
N GLY A 27 4.84 -15.66 5.38
CA GLY A 27 6.07 -15.27 4.71
C GLY A 27 7.29 -15.29 5.64
N TRP A 28 7.09 -14.77 6.84
CA TRP A 28 8.14 -14.71 7.85
C TRP A 28 8.52 -16.10 8.39
N ASN A 29 7.57 -16.87 8.93
CA ASN A 29 7.86 -18.12 9.63
C ASN A 29 8.24 -19.27 8.70
N VAL A 30 7.63 -19.33 7.50
CA VAL A 30 7.84 -20.48 6.60
C VAL A 30 9.05 -20.28 5.69
N PHE A 31 9.32 -19.03 5.30
CA PHE A 31 10.34 -18.75 4.28
C PHE A 31 11.53 -17.95 4.82
N LEU A 32 11.31 -16.84 5.53
CA LEU A 32 12.42 -15.96 5.92
C LEU A 32 13.14 -16.42 7.18
N LEU A 33 12.43 -16.85 8.20
CA LEU A 33 13.01 -17.28 9.48
C LEU A 33 14.01 -18.44 9.32
N PRO A 34 13.71 -19.50 8.53
CA PRO A 34 14.64 -20.61 8.36
C PRO A 34 15.93 -20.23 7.62
N THR A 35 15.90 -19.21 6.77
CA THR A 35 17.08 -18.79 5.98
C THR A 35 18.07 -17.93 6.74
N ASN A 36 17.78 -17.52 7.97
CA ASN A 36 18.61 -16.62 8.79
C ASN A 36 19.01 -15.33 8.06
N VAL A 37 18.17 -14.84 7.14
CA VAL A 37 18.41 -13.59 6.43
C VAL A 37 18.26 -12.42 7.41
N THR A 38 19.13 -11.43 7.28
CA THR A 38 19.10 -10.24 8.14
C THR A 38 17.73 -9.56 8.04
N ALA A 39 17.07 -9.42 9.19
CA ALA A 39 15.78 -8.73 9.25
C ALA A 39 15.94 -7.26 8.83
N SER A 40 15.01 -6.78 8.03
CA SER A 40 14.88 -5.35 7.72
C SER A 40 14.10 -4.62 8.83
N GLY A 41 14.16 -3.31 8.84
CA GLY A 41 13.40 -2.50 9.76
C GLY A 41 13.90 -2.49 11.21
N LEU A 42 13.00 -2.23 12.15
CA LEU A 42 13.34 -2.17 13.57
C LEU A 42 13.89 -3.47 14.16
N PRO A 43 13.37 -4.65 13.81
CA PRO A 43 13.99 -5.90 14.25
C PRO A 43 15.47 -5.99 13.87
N GLY A 44 15.83 -5.55 12.66
CA GLY A 44 17.23 -5.50 12.20
C GLY A 44 18.09 -4.58 13.06
N ILE A 45 17.65 -3.34 13.30
CA ILE A 45 18.36 -2.39 14.18
C ILE A 45 18.54 -2.99 15.58
N SER A 46 17.47 -3.57 16.13
CA SER A 46 17.49 -4.13 17.49
C SER A 46 18.44 -5.34 17.60
N SER A 47 18.53 -6.15 16.55
CA SER A 47 19.49 -7.26 16.46
C SER A 47 20.92 -6.77 16.38
N ILE A 48 21.20 -5.73 15.61
CA ILE A 48 22.53 -5.10 15.52
C ILE A 48 22.96 -4.56 16.90
N ILE A 49 22.07 -3.89 17.61
CA ILE A 49 22.33 -3.37 18.96
C ILE A 49 22.60 -4.54 19.93
N TYR A 50 21.81 -5.60 19.84
CA TYR A 50 22.05 -6.80 20.67
C TYR A 50 23.43 -7.40 20.43
N TRP A 51 23.82 -7.59 19.18
CA TRP A 51 25.14 -8.15 18.85
C TRP A 51 26.31 -7.24 19.25
N ALA A 52 26.09 -5.91 19.21
CA ALA A 52 27.14 -4.95 19.56
C ALA A 52 27.27 -4.73 21.10
N THR A 53 26.17 -4.80 21.84
CA THR A 53 26.14 -4.36 23.24
C THR A 53 25.71 -5.44 24.25
N GLY A 54 25.16 -6.57 23.78
CA GLY A 54 24.53 -7.60 24.61
C GLY A 54 23.16 -7.21 25.17
N CYS A 55 22.63 -6.02 24.81
CA CYS A 55 21.31 -5.56 25.27
C CYS A 55 20.20 -6.40 24.61
N PRO A 56 19.27 -7.02 25.37
CA PRO A 56 18.18 -7.83 24.81
C PRO A 56 17.40 -7.10 23.70
N VAL A 57 17.18 -7.77 22.57
CA VAL A 57 16.53 -7.21 21.34
C VAL A 57 15.22 -6.50 21.65
N GLN A 58 14.47 -6.96 22.63
CA GLN A 58 13.16 -6.44 23.01
C GLN A 58 13.24 -4.99 23.56
N ILE A 59 14.34 -4.63 24.22
CA ILE A 59 14.46 -3.30 24.86
C ILE A 59 14.58 -2.19 23.80
N PRO A 60 15.60 -2.19 22.89
CA PRO A 60 15.69 -1.18 21.86
C PRO A 60 14.48 -1.21 20.91
N TYR A 61 13.97 -2.39 20.59
CA TYR A 61 12.75 -2.53 19.77
C TYR A 61 11.56 -1.80 20.39
N PHE A 62 11.30 -2.01 21.68
CA PHE A 62 10.18 -1.39 22.37
C PHE A 62 10.35 0.14 22.48
N ILE A 63 11.53 0.61 22.87
CA ILE A 63 11.80 2.04 23.06
C ILE A 63 11.62 2.81 21.73
N VAL A 64 12.23 2.30 20.66
CA VAL A 64 12.14 2.97 19.33
C VAL A 64 10.72 2.92 18.79
N ASN A 65 10.03 1.77 18.92
CA ASN A 65 8.65 1.63 18.47
C ASN A 65 7.68 2.53 19.24
N ALA A 66 7.82 2.60 20.57
CA ALA A 66 7.02 3.49 21.41
C ALA A 66 7.23 4.97 21.02
N THR A 67 8.48 5.38 20.80
CA THR A 67 8.81 6.74 20.38
C THR A 67 8.21 7.06 19.01
N LEU A 68 8.35 6.16 18.05
CA LEU A 68 7.76 6.30 16.71
C LEU A 68 6.23 6.37 16.77
N LEU A 69 5.60 5.57 17.62
CA LEU A 69 4.15 5.56 17.79
C LEU A 69 3.63 6.86 18.40
N ILE A 70 4.36 7.45 19.37
CA ILE A 70 4.04 8.77 19.95
C ILE A 70 4.14 9.86 18.87
N CYS A 71 5.19 9.84 18.04
CA CYS A 71 5.31 10.74 16.90
C CYS A 71 4.18 10.54 15.89
N ALA A 72 3.85 9.30 15.58
CA ALA A 72 2.77 8.95 14.67
C ALA A 72 1.41 9.43 15.20
N PHE A 73 1.18 9.37 16.51
CA PHE A 73 -0.06 9.84 17.12
C PHE A 73 -0.27 11.33 16.86
N LYS A 74 0.76 12.14 17.02
CA LYS A 74 0.72 13.58 16.76
C LYS A 74 0.59 13.91 15.26
N ILE A 75 1.23 13.12 14.40
CA ILE A 75 1.34 13.42 12.98
C ILE A 75 0.23 12.75 12.16
N LEU A 76 0.02 11.45 12.33
CA LEU A 76 -0.92 10.63 11.54
C LEU A 76 -2.29 10.52 12.20
N GLY A 77 -2.36 10.74 13.51
CA GLY A 77 -3.58 10.74 14.30
C GLY A 77 -3.95 9.39 14.91
N ALA A 78 -4.92 9.43 15.85
CA ALA A 78 -5.32 8.28 16.66
C ALA A 78 -5.80 7.07 15.84
N LYS A 79 -6.50 7.29 14.72
CA LYS A 79 -7.03 6.19 13.88
C LYS A 79 -5.92 5.32 13.28
N PHE A 80 -4.82 5.93 12.87
CA PHE A 80 -3.65 5.21 12.39
C PHE A 80 -3.01 4.39 13.50
N CYS A 81 -2.82 5.00 14.67
CA CYS A 81 -2.19 4.33 15.81
C CYS A 81 -3.00 3.13 16.31
N VAL A 82 -4.32 3.26 16.43
CA VAL A 82 -5.19 2.13 16.84
C VAL A 82 -5.08 0.96 15.86
N LYS A 83 -5.12 1.23 14.55
CA LYS A 83 -4.95 0.19 13.53
C LYS A 83 -3.56 -0.42 13.55
N THR A 84 -2.53 0.38 13.80
CA THR A 84 -1.15 -0.10 13.93
C THR A 84 -0.98 -0.99 15.15
N VAL A 85 -1.50 -0.58 16.31
CA VAL A 85 -1.47 -1.42 17.53
C VAL A 85 -2.20 -2.74 17.30
N TYR A 86 -3.38 -2.70 16.67
CA TYR A 86 -4.11 -3.91 16.28
C TYR A 86 -3.29 -4.81 15.35
N ALA A 87 -2.66 -4.25 14.31
CA ALA A 87 -1.82 -5.01 13.38
C ALA A 87 -0.64 -5.68 14.10
N VAL A 88 0.04 -4.94 14.99
CA VAL A 88 1.16 -5.45 15.80
C VAL A 88 0.72 -6.60 16.70
N ILE A 89 -0.41 -6.47 17.39
CA ILE A 89 -0.96 -7.55 18.24
C ILE A 89 -1.26 -8.79 17.40
N VAL A 90 -1.99 -8.62 16.28
CA VAL A 90 -2.38 -9.73 15.41
C VAL A 90 -1.16 -10.43 14.83
N VAL A 91 -0.17 -9.69 14.30
CA VAL A 91 1.03 -10.30 13.73
C VAL A 91 1.85 -11.02 14.80
N THR A 92 1.95 -10.48 16.00
CA THR A 92 2.68 -11.13 17.11
C THR A 92 2.03 -12.45 17.50
N ILE A 93 0.70 -12.49 17.62
CA ILE A 93 -0.03 -13.74 17.92
C ILE A 93 0.14 -14.74 16.80
N LEU A 94 -0.02 -14.32 15.54
CA LEU A 94 0.08 -15.20 14.38
C LEU A 94 1.50 -15.73 14.18
N THR A 95 2.52 -14.89 14.32
CA THR A 95 3.92 -15.34 14.20
C THR A 95 4.28 -16.33 15.31
N SER A 96 3.84 -16.10 16.55
CA SER A 96 4.02 -17.05 17.65
C SER A 96 3.27 -18.38 17.39
N PHE A 97 2.04 -18.32 16.90
CA PHE A 97 1.25 -19.50 16.56
C PHE A 97 1.89 -20.30 15.42
N PHE A 98 2.30 -19.64 14.33
CA PHE A 98 2.93 -20.33 13.20
C PHE A 98 4.32 -20.85 13.56
N SER A 99 5.11 -20.13 14.35
CA SER A 99 6.41 -20.63 14.84
C SER A 99 6.27 -21.93 15.64
N SER A 100 5.24 -22.03 16.49
CA SER A 100 5.00 -23.23 17.29
C SER A 100 4.43 -24.42 16.50
N ARG A 101 3.75 -24.17 15.36
CA ARG A 101 3.11 -25.22 14.57
C ARG A 101 3.86 -25.59 13.30
N LEU A 102 4.60 -24.66 12.72
CA LEU A 102 5.30 -24.79 11.45
C LEU A 102 6.81 -24.63 11.60
N GLY A 103 7.32 -24.54 12.84
CA GLY A 103 8.75 -24.36 13.12
C GLY A 103 9.64 -25.45 12.51
N ASP A 104 9.10 -26.67 12.33
CA ASP A 104 9.81 -27.80 11.71
C ASP A 104 9.59 -27.90 10.19
N VAL A 105 8.81 -26.99 9.60
CA VAL A 105 8.53 -26.98 8.16
C VAL A 105 9.55 -26.12 7.44
N HIS A 106 10.61 -26.74 6.96
CA HIS A 106 11.68 -26.09 6.20
C HIS A 106 11.42 -26.22 4.70
N LEU A 107 10.58 -25.34 4.15
CA LEU A 107 10.38 -25.26 2.71
C LEU A 107 11.56 -24.49 2.07
N LEU A 108 12.17 -25.07 1.05
CA LEU A 108 13.24 -24.47 0.27
C LEU A 108 14.58 -24.28 1.05
N GLU A 109 14.89 -25.13 2.01
CA GLU A 109 16.15 -25.08 2.80
C GLU A 109 17.41 -25.04 1.90
N ASN A 110 17.38 -25.78 0.79
CA ASN A 110 18.49 -25.82 -0.17
C ASN A 110 18.44 -24.71 -1.23
N GLN A 111 17.47 -23.80 -1.14
CA GLN A 111 17.26 -22.73 -2.11
C GLN A 111 16.97 -21.39 -1.44
N PRO A 112 17.92 -20.82 -0.70
CA PRO A 112 17.70 -19.63 0.14
C PRO A 112 17.24 -18.41 -0.66
N LEU A 113 17.65 -18.27 -1.92
CA LEU A 113 17.21 -17.20 -2.80
C LEU A 113 15.70 -17.26 -3.08
N TRP A 114 15.17 -18.46 -3.37
CA TRP A 114 13.74 -18.63 -3.63
C TRP A 114 12.90 -18.47 -2.35
N ALA A 115 13.42 -18.93 -1.22
CA ALA A 115 12.78 -18.70 0.07
C ALA A 115 12.74 -17.21 0.40
N ALA A 116 13.85 -16.48 0.21
CA ALA A 116 13.91 -15.04 0.38
C ALA A 116 12.91 -14.30 -0.53
N PHE A 117 12.83 -14.68 -1.80
CA PHE A 117 11.92 -14.08 -2.77
C PHE A 117 10.44 -14.31 -2.39
N LEU A 118 10.03 -15.56 -2.14
CA LEU A 118 8.65 -15.88 -1.77
C LEU A 118 8.28 -15.26 -0.43
N GLY A 119 9.15 -15.34 0.56
CA GLY A 119 8.94 -14.71 1.85
C GLY A 119 8.74 -13.19 1.73
N ALA A 120 9.55 -12.53 0.89
CA ALA A 120 9.42 -11.10 0.62
C ALA A 120 8.09 -10.74 -0.05
N VAL A 121 7.59 -11.56 -0.99
CA VAL A 121 6.28 -11.36 -1.63
C VAL A 121 5.16 -11.45 -0.60
N PHE A 122 5.13 -12.50 0.23
CA PHE A 122 4.11 -12.67 1.25
C PHE A 122 4.14 -11.55 2.30
N CYS A 123 5.34 -11.20 2.78
CA CYS A 123 5.53 -10.11 3.75
C CYS A 123 5.13 -8.76 3.14
N GLY A 124 5.60 -8.45 1.93
CA GLY A 124 5.29 -7.19 1.25
C GLY A 124 3.82 -7.02 0.94
N CYS A 125 3.13 -8.07 0.48
CA CYS A 125 1.69 -8.06 0.30
C CYS A 125 0.96 -7.83 1.62
N GLY A 126 1.39 -8.50 2.69
CA GLY A 126 0.82 -8.35 4.03
C GLY A 126 0.92 -6.93 4.56
N ILE A 127 2.12 -6.34 4.54
CA ILE A 127 2.37 -4.95 4.94
C ILE A 127 1.56 -3.98 4.05
N GLY A 128 1.58 -4.20 2.73
CA GLY A 128 0.85 -3.38 1.77
C GLY A 128 -0.66 -3.35 2.02
N LEU A 129 -1.28 -4.49 2.39
CA LEU A 129 -2.69 -4.56 2.80
C LEU A 129 -2.93 -3.73 4.06
N GLY A 130 -2.08 -3.80 5.08
CA GLY A 130 -2.13 -2.97 6.28
C GLY A 130 -2.11 -1.49 5.94
N PHE A 131 -1.13 -1.05 5.15
CA PHE A 131 -1.01 0.34 4.71
C PHE A 131 -2.19 0.82 3.87
N SER A 132 -2.76 -0.05 3.04
CA SER A 132 -3.88 0.31 2.16
C SER A 132 -5.12 0.78 2.92
N VAL A 133 -5.24 0.40 4.19
CA VAL A 133 -6.34 0.80 5.08
C VAL A 133 -5.89 1.74 6.20
N GLY A 134 -4.64 2.20 6.18
CA GLY A 134 -4.09 3.15 7.13
C GLY A 134 -3.66 2.53 8.44
N GLY A 135 -3.19 1.29 8.42
CA GLY A 135 -2.43 0.62 9.50
C GLY A 135 -0.97 0.43 9.10
N SER A 136 -0.14 -0.06 10.01
CA SER A 136 1.29 -0.34 9.81
C SER A 136 1.69 -1.51 10.71
N THR A 137 2.78 -2.19 10.40
CA THR A 137 3.37 -3.22 11.26
C THR A 137 4.32 -2.65 12.32
N GLY A 138 4.47 -1.33 12.35
CA GLY A 138 5.43 -0.65 13.25
C GLY A 138 6.77 -0.39 12.57
N GLY A 139 7.73 0.12 13.33
CA GLY A 139 9.10 0.27 12.84
C GLY A 139 9.29 1.32 11.76
N THR A 140 10.19 1.04 10.81
CA THR A 140 10.48 1.89 9.64
C THR A 140 9.23 2.19 8.82
N ASP A 141 8.23 1.34 8.89
CA ASP A 141 6.91 1.53 8.30
C ASP A 141 6.22 2.81 8.79
N ILE A 142 6.35 3.14 10.08
CA ILE A 142 5.80 4.39 10.65
C ILE A 142 6.52 5.59 10.04
N ILE A 143 7.83 5.52 9.88
CA ILE A 143 8.63 6.56 9.22
C ILE A 143 8.13 6.76 7.78
N ALA A 144 7.93 5.67 7.05
CA ALA A 144 7.41 5.71 5.70
C ALA A 144 6.02 6.36 5.62
N ALA A 145 5.13 6.02 6.55
CA ALA A 145 3.80 6.62 6.61
C ALA A 145 3.85 8.13 6.92
N ILE A 146 4.76 8.56 7.80
CA ILE A 146 4.98 9.98 8.11
C ILE A 146 5.49 10.73 6.89
N VAL A 147 6.53 10.21 6.22
CA VAL A 147 7.10 10.84 5.02
C VAL A 147 6.06 10.91 3.90
N ASN A 148 5.33 9.82 3.65
CA ASN A 148 4.28 9.77 2.62
C ASN A 148 3.15 10.78 2.89
N LYS A 149 2.90 11.15 4.14
CA LYS A 149 1.91 12.17 4.47
C LYS A 149 2.32 13.56 3.95
N TYR A 150 3.61 13.90 4.04
CA TYR A 150 4.13 15.23 3.69
C TYR A 150 4.72 15.32 2.29
N ARG A 151 5.19 14.21 1.75
CA ARG A 151 5.82 14.11 0.44
C ARG A 151 5.09 13.09 -0.40
N ASP A 152 5.07 13.28 -1.72
CA ASP A 152 4.48 12.32 -2.65
C ASP A 152 5.52 11.25 -3.05
N ILE A 153 6.08 10.58 -2.03
CA ILE A 153 7.03 9.48 -2.17
C ILE A 153 6.31 8.19 -1.78
N SER A 154 6.48 7.13 -2.57
CA SER A 154 5.84 5.85 -2.27
C SER A 154 6.35 5.26 -0.96
N LEU A 155 5.49 4.50 -0.28
CA LEU A 155 5.81 3.86 1.01
C LEU A 155 6.98 2.89 0.87
N GLY A 156 6.95 2.03 -0.15
CA GLY A 156 8.02 1.08 -0.41
C GLY A 156 9.36 1.75 -0.67
N ARG A 157 9.37 2.89 -1.37
CA ARG A 157 10.61 3.65 -1.61
C ARG A 157 11.22 4.19 -0.33
N VAL A 158 10.41 4.72 0.59
CA VAL A 158 10.92 5.22 1.89
C VAL A 158 11.44 4.07 2.74
N ILE A 159 10.70 2.95 2.82
CA ILE A 159 11.14 1.73 3.51
C ILE A 159 12.48 1.26 2.93
N MET A 160 12.56 1.18 1.60
CA MET A 160 13.77 0.76 0.91
C MET A 160 14.99 1.63 1.29
N ILE A 161 14.84 2.95 1.31
CA ILE A 161 15.93 3.86 1.70
C ILE A 161 16.35 3.62 3.15
N CYS A 162 15.41 3.53 4.08
CA CYS A 162 15.72 3.28 5.50
C CYS A 162 16.43 1.93 5.69
N ASP A 163 15.90 0.90 5.06
CA ASP A 163 16.36 -0.47 5.30
C ASP A 163 17.68 -0.79 4.56
N ILE A 164 18.03 -0.09 3.47
CA ILE A 164 19.36 -0.16 2.86
C ILE A 164 20.45 0.14 3.90
N PHE A 165 20.27 1.22 4.68
CA PHE A 165 21.25 1.57 5.72
C PHE A 165 21.32 0.52 6.83
N ILE A 166 20.16 -0.04 7.21
CA ILE A 166 20.07 -1.06 8.27
C ILE A 166 20.76 -2.35 7.81
N ILE A 167 20.42 -2.84 6.61
CA ILE A 167 21.01 -4.07 6.06
C ILE A 167 22.51 -3.91 5.80
N SER A 168 22.92 -2.74 5.26
CA SER A 168 24.37 -2.47 5.09
C SER A 168 25.13 -2.49 6.41
N SER A 169 24.55 -1.87 7.46
CA SER A 169 25.20 -1.84 8.77
C SER A 169 25.27 -3.22 9.45
N SER A 170 24.38 -4.14 9.11
CA SER A 170 24.42 -5.49 9.66
C SER A 170 25.67 -6.28 9.26
N TYR A 171 26.29 -5.95 8.12
CA TYR A 171 27.54 -6.55 7.69
C TYR A 171 28.67 -6.36 8.71
N LEU A 172 28.71 -5.21 9.39
CA LEU A 172 29.73 -4.92 10.41
C LEU A 172 29.71 -5.89 11.58
N VAL A 173 28.59 -6.61 11.76
CA VAL A 173 28.37 -7.54 12.87
C VAL A 173 28.29 -8.99 12.40
N VAL A 174 27.58 -9.25 11.30
CA VAL A 174 27.35 -10.61 10.81
C VAL A 174 28.54 -11.14 9.99
N HIS A 175 29.30 -10.27 9.34
CA HIS A 175 30.47 -10.59 8.47
C HIS A 175 30.18 -11.63 7.37
N ASP A 176 28.92 -11.72 6.92
CA ASP A 176 28.45 -12.69 5.92
C ASP A 176 27.77 -11.95 4.76
N TRP A 177 28.44 -11.91 3.60
CA TRP A 177 27.97 -11.23 2.41
C TRP A 177 26.71 -11.87 1.78
N GLU A 178 26.58 -13.20 1.88
CA GLU A 178 25.44 -13.88 1.28
C GLU A 178 24.13 -13.48 1.99
N LYS A 179 24.16 -13.42 3.31
CA LYS A 179 22.99 -13.00 4.11
C LYS A 179 22.60 -11.55 3.84
N VAL A 180 23.58 -10.68 3.66
CA VAL A 180 23.35 -9.28 3.30
C VAL A 180 22.73 -9.17 1.90
N LEU A 181 23.25 -9.93 0.91
CA LEU A 181 22.69 -9.96 -0.44
C LEU A 181 21.24 -10.47 -0.46
N TYR A 182 20.94 -11.55 0.26
CA TYR A 182 19.56 -12.02 0.40
C TYR A 182 18.68 -10.98 1.10
N GLY A 183 19.19 -10.27 2.08
CA GLY A 183 18.50 -9.14 2.72
C GLY A 183 18.11 -8.05 1.71
N TYR A 184 18.99 -7.70 0.76
CA TYR A 184 18.67 -6.77 -0.31
C TYR A 184 17.61 -7.29 -1.28
N VAL A 185 17.65 -8.59 -1.61
CA VAL A 185 16.60 -9.21 -2.45
C VAL A 185 15.25 -9.11 -1.75
N VAL A 186 15.19 -9.47 -0.46
CA VAL A 186 13.98 -9.34 0.35
C VAL A 186 13.47 -7.89 0.34
N LEU A 187 14.36 -6.93 0.59
CA LEU A 187 14.03 -5.52 0.63
C LEU A 187 13.44 -5.02 -0.69
N CYS A 188 14.08 -5.28 -1.82
CA CYS A 188 13.62 -4.83 -3.13
C CYS A 188 12.26 -5.41 -3.49
N VAL A 189 12.09 -6.73 -3.33
CA VAL A 189 10.84 -7.43 -3.64
C VAL A 189 9.71 -6.98 -2.71
N GLN A 190 9.98 -6.87 -1.42
CA GLN A 190 9.02 -6.43 -0.42
C GLN A 190 8.55 -4.98 -0.68
N ALA A 191 9.48 -4.05 -0.94
CA ALA A 191 9.16 -2.65 -1.27
C ALA A 191 8.30 -2.55 -2.53
N PHE A 192 8.63 -3.31 -3.57
CA PHE A 192 7.83 -3.38 -4.80
C PHE A 192 6.41 -3.90 -4.52
N CYS A 193 6.26 -4.99 -3.77
CA CYS A 193 4.97 -5.56 -3.42
C CYS A 193 4.12 -4.58 -2.59
N ILE A 194 4.72 -3.91 -1.61
CA ILE A 194 4.03 -2.87 -0.81
C ILE A 194 3.45 -1.80 -1.72
N ASP A 195 4.27 -1.25 -2.62
CA ASP A 195 3.84 -0.19 -3.51
C ASP A 195 2.74 -0.66 -4.48
N GLN A 196 2.84 -1.87 -5.02
CA GLN A 196 1.81 -2.43 -5.90
C GLN A 196 0.47 -2.60 -5.17
N VAL A 197 0.47 -3.15 -3.96
CA VAL A 197 -0.75 -3.37 -3.17
C VAL A 197 -1.38 -2.04 -2.75
N VAL A 198 -0.59 -1.09 -2.25
CA VAL A 198 -1.08 0.23 -1.83
C VAL A 198 -1.63 1.01 -3.03
N ASN A 199 -0.89 1.04 -4.14
CA ASN A 199 -1.29 1.79 -5.32
C ASN A 199 -2.48 1.16 -6.04
N SER A 200 -2.66 -0.17 -5.99
CA SER A 200 -3.79 -0.85 -6.64
C SER A 200 -5.14 -0.32 -6.15
N ARG A 201 -5.23 0.09 -4.90
CA ARG A 201 -6.45 0.68 -4.32
C ARG A 201 -6.68 2.15 -4.68
N ARG A 202 -5.63 2.86 -5.10
CA ARG A 202 -5.67 4.28 -5.46
C ARG A 202 -5.81 4.51 -6.95
N ARG A 203 -5.63 3.48 -7.78
CA ARG A 203 -5.71 3.60 -9.23
C ARG A 203 -7.05 4.16 -9.65
N SER A 204 -6.99 5.22 -10.47
CA SER A 204 -8.13 5.82 -11.14
C SER A 204 -8.05 5.56 -12.64
N VAL A 205 -9.18 5.63 -13.28
CA VAL A 205 -9.30 5.51 -14.74
C VAL A 205 -10.10 6.67 -15.29
N GLN A 206 -9.76 7.08 -16.46
CA GLN A 206 -10.56 8.01 -17.25
C GLN A 206 -11.19 7.26 -18.43
N PHE A 207 -12.40 7.67 -18.76
CA PHE A 207 -13.14 7.20 -19.92
C PHE A 207 -13.42 8.37 -20.84
N PHE A 208 -13.20 8.13 -22.13
CA PHE A 208 -13.75 8.92 -23.20
C PHE A 208 -14.80 8.06 -23.91
N ILE A 209 -16.06 8.52 -23.91
CA ILE A 209 -17.19 7.75 -24.44
C ILE A 209 -17.85 8.61 -25.52
N ILE A 210 -17.94 8.08 -26.73
CA ILE A 210 -18.64 8.72 -27.84
C ILE A 210 -19.83 7.84 -28.22
N SER A 211 -21.04 8.38 -28.11
CA SER A 211 -22.28 7.69 -28.41
C SER A 211 -23.38 8.69 -28.75
N GLN A 212 -24.29 8.31 -29.61
CA GLN A 212 -25.50 9.10 -29.86
C GLN A 212 -26.43 9.13 -28.68
N LYS A 213 -26.35 8.09 -27.80
CA LYS A 213 -27.11 7.99 -26.54
C LYS A 213 -26.37 8.57 -25.34
N TYR A 214 -25.52 9.58 -25.55
CA TYR A 214 -24.65 10.14 -24.53
C TYR A 214 -25.42 10.65 -23.29
N GLU A 215 -26.64 11.19 -23.46
CA GLU A 215 -27.42 11.70 -22.32
C GLU A 215 -27.86 10.58 -21.38
N GLU A 216 -28.35 9.46 -21.94
CA GLU A 216 -28.79 8.32 -21.16
C GLU A 216 -27.58 7.67 -20.45
N ILE A 217 -26.47 7.47 -21.16
CA ILE A 217 -25.23 6.94 -20.59
C ILE A 217 -24.75 7.86 -19.47
N GLY A 218 -24.72 9.17 -19.68
CA GLY A 218 -24.28 10.14 -18.67
C GLY A 218 -25.14 10.12 -17.42
N LYS A 219 -26.48 10.08 -17.57
CA LYS A 219 -27.43 9.97 -16.43
C LYS A 219 -27.21 8.70 -15.63
N ARG A 220 -27.10 7.54 -16.31
CA ARG A 220 -26.90 6.25 -15.64
C ARG A 220 -25.56 6.19 -14.92
N ILE A 221 -24.46 6.69 -15.52
CA ILE A 221 -23.18 6.76 -14.85
C ILE A 221 -23.24 7.65 -13.60
N ASN A 222 -23.92 8.81 -13.71
CA ASN A 222 -24.04 9.72 -12.57
C ASN A 222 -24.82 9.09 -11.41
N VAL A 223 -25.94 8.42 -11.71
CA VAL A 223 -26.83 7.84 -10.69
C VAL A 223 -26.29 6.51 -10.15
N ASP A 224 -25.95 5.57 -11.04
CA ASP A 224 -25.65 4.19 -10.66
C ASP A 224 -24.18 4.00 -10.22
N ALA A 225 -23.26 4.77 -10.82
CA ALA A 225 -21.84 4.71 -10.48
C ALA A 225 -21.40 5.82 -9.50
N ASP A 226 -22.28 6.79 -9.19
CA ASP A 226 -21.96 7.95 -8.33
C ASP A 226 -20.69 8.67 -8.81
N ARG A 227 -20.65 9.01 -10.13
CA ARG A 227 -19.54 9.68 -10.79
C ARG A 227 -19.97 10.87 -11.63
N GLY A 228 -19.21 11.94 -11.50
CA GLY A 228 -19.40 13.12 -12.33
C GLY A 228 -19.10 12.80 -13.80
N VAL A 229 -19.90 13.32 -14.69
CA VAL A 229 -19.79 13.18 -16.13
C VAL A 229 -19.67 14.57 -16.75
N THR A 230 -18.62 14.80 -17.55
CA THR A 230 -18.45 16.05 -18.30
C THR A 230 -18.72 15.78 -19.76
N VAL A 231 -19.62 16.60 -20.37
CA VAL A 231 -19.91 16.54 -21.79
C VAL A 231 -18.97 17.50 -22.52
N VAL A 232 -18.22 16.97 -23.48
CA VAL A 232 -17.32 17.75 -24.34
C VAL A 232 -17.91 17.78 -25.75
N ASN A 233 -18.05 18.97 -26.32
CA ASN A 233 -18.46 19.14 -27.72
C ASN A 233 -17.24 18.87 -28.60
N ALA A 234 -17.38 17.97 -29.54
CA ALA A 234 -16.33 17.60 -30.48
C ALA A 234 -16.92 17.47 -31.90
N SER A 235 -16.09 17.45 -32.90
CA SER A 235 -16.48 17.17 -34.28
C SER A 235 -15.65 16.03 -34.86
N GLY A 236 -16.29 15.14 -35.61
CA GLY A 236 -15.59 14.08 -36.32
C GLY A 236 -14.82 14.68 -37.51
N PHE A 237 -13.50 14.56 -37.51
CA PHE A 237 -12.66 15.14 -38.58
C PHE A 237 -13.02 14.59 -39.98
N TYR A 238 -13.28 13.29 -40.06
CA TYR A 238 -13.61 12.63 -41.34
C TYR A 238 -15.07 12.86 -41.74
N SER A 239 -16.00 12.79 -40.82
CA SER A 239 -17.45 12.89 -41.09
C SER A 239 -17.95 14.34 -41.10
N GLY A 240 -17.21 15.29 -40.52
CA GLY A 240 -17.66 16.67 -40.32
C GLY A 240 -18.84 16.82 -39.37
N GLN A 241 -19.30 15.73 -38.74
CA GLN A 241 -20.46 15.74 -37.87
C GLN A 241 -20.09 16.14 -36.45
N ASP A 242 -20.99 16.89 -35.81
CA ASP A 242 -20.87 17.19 -34.38
C ASP A 242 -21.14 15.95 -33.53
N VAL A 243 -20.24 15.65 -32.62
CA VAL A 243 -20.36 14.53 -31.67
C VAL A 243 -20.24 15.03 -30.26
N LYS A 244 -20.91 14.35 -29.33
CA LYS A 244 -20.77 14.59 -27.89
C LYS A 244 -19.91 13.50 -27.28
N MET A 245 -18.84 13.91 -26.62
CA MET A 245 -17.94 13.01 -25.92
C MET A 245 -18.14 13.16 -24.42
N LEU A 246 -18.38 12.05 -23.72
CA LEU A 246 -18.42 12.04 -22.27
C LEU A 246 -17.01 11.79 -21.74
N PHE A 247 -16.58 12.64 -20.82
CA PHE A 247 -15.38 12.48 -20.02
C PHE A 247 -15.76 12.08 -18.59
N VAL A 248 -15.28 10.91 -18.14
CA VAL A 248 -15.62 10.35 -16.82
C VAL A 248 -14.35 9.93 -16.11
N LEU A 249 -14.21 10.35 -14.85
CA LEU A 249 -13.17 9.89 -13.94
C LEU A 249 -13.76 8.94 -12.91
N ALA A 250 -13.21 7.74 -12.79
CA ALA A 250 -13.70 6.72 -11.87
C ALA A 250 -12.54 6.00 -11.19
N LYS A 251 -12.83 5.28 -10.09
CA LYS A 251 -11.86 4.35 -9.51
C LYS A 251 -11.76 3.09 -10.35
N GLN A 252 -10.57 2.51 -10.46
CA GLN A 252 -10.34 1.28 -11.26
C GLN A 252 -11.38 0.18 -10.99
N ARG A 253 -11.79 -0.01 -9.74
CA ARG A 253 -12.79 -1.01 -9.34
C ARG A 253 -14.20 -0.76 -9.89
N GLN A 254 -14.51 0.46 -10.34
CA GLN A 254 -15.80 0.83 -10.91
C GLN A 254 -15.84 0.64 -12.42
N ALA A 255 -14.67 0.45 -13.06
CA ALA A 255 -14.59 0.30 -14.51
C ALA A 255 -15.48 -0.81 -15.08
N PRO A 256 -15.53 -2.04 -14.52
CA PRO A 256 -16.40 -3.09 -15.06
C PRO A 256 -17.89 -2.71 -15.02
N ALA A 257 -18.34 -2.01 -13.96
CA ALA A 257 -19.72 -1.57 -13.85
C ALA A 257 -20.04 -0.49 -14.89
N ILE A 258 -19.13 0.45 -15.12
CA ILE A 258 -19.29 1.50 -16.14
C ILE A 258 -19.34 0.88 -17.56
N PHE A 259 -18.47 -0.08 -17.87
CA PHE A 259 -18.53 -0.77 -19.16
C PHE A 259 -19.85 -1.50 -19.36
N ARG A 260 -20.37 -2.16 -18.32
CA ARG A 260 -21.67 -2.84 -18.39
C ARG A 260 -22.79 -1.85 -18.68
N LEU A 261 -22.84 -0.73 -17.97
CA LEU A 261 -23.83 0.32 -18.20
C LEU A 261 -23.81 0.87 -19.63
N ILE A 262 -22.60 1.11 -20.16
CA ILE A 262 -22.46 1.59 -21.54
C ILE A 262 -22.96 0.55 -22.53
N SER A 263 -22.56 -0.71 -22.37
CA SER A 263 -22.92 -1.80 -23.27
C SER A 263 -24.42 -2.11 -23.27
N GLU A 264 -25.10 -1.96 -22.12
CA GLU A 264 -26.55 -2.13 -21.98
C GLU A 264 -27.35 -1.04 -22.75
N ILE A 265 -26.81 0.19 -22.79
CA ILE A 265 -27.51 1.32 -23.44
C ILE A 265 -27.16 1.41 -24.92
N ASP A 266 -25.88 1.27 -25.25
CA ASP A 266 -25.37 1.37 -26.62
C ASP A 266 -24.17 0.43 -26.83
N SER A 267 -24.42 -0.71 -27.44
CA SER A 267 -23.40 -1.70 -27.79
C SER A 267 -22.41 -1.20 -28.87
N HIS A 268 -22.73 -0.12 -29.57
CA HIS A 268 -21.90 0.48 -30.60
C HIS A 268 -21.15 1.72 -30.14
N ALA A 269 -21.28 2.09 -28.85
CA ALA A 269 -20.55 3.21 -28.29
C ALA A 269 -19.02 3.02 -28.42
N PHE A 270 -18.32 4.04 -28.88
CA PHE A 270 -16.86 4.05 -28.86
C PHE A 270 -16.38 4.44 -27.45
N VAL A 271 -15.62 3.57 -26.82
CA VAL A 271 -15.11 3.77 -25.46
C VAL A 271 -13.61 3.61 -25.42
N SER A 272 -12.91 4.65 -24.99
CA SER A 272 -11.48 4.60 -24.67
C SER A 272 -11.31 4.70 -23.16
N GLN A 273 -10.56 3.75 -22.56
CA GLN A 273 -10.19 3.78 -21.17
C GLN A 273 -8.68 3.89 -21.04
N SER A 274 -8.21 4.77 -20.15
CA SER A 274 -6.80 4.84 -19.77
C SER A 274 -6.64 4.97 -18.26
N ALA A 275 -5.50 4.44 -17.74
CA ALA A 275 -5.14 4.61 -16.34
C ALA A 275 -4.67 6.05 -16.08
N VAL A 276 -5.09 6.62 -14.96
CA VAL A 276 -4.67 7.95 -14.51
C VAL A 276 -3.80 7.78 -13.26
N ILE A 277 -2.60 8.35 -13.31
CA ILE A 277 -1.62 8.22 -12.22
C ILE A 277 -2.07 8.97 -10.97
N GLY A 278 -2.75 10.12 -11.12
CA GLY A 278 -3.26 10.90 -9.99
C GLY A 278 -4.51 11.69 -10.37
N VAL A 279 -5.54 11.57 -9.54
CA VAL A 279 -6.73 12.39 -9.60
C VAL A 279 -6.92 13.02 -8.23
N TYR A 280 -6.99 14.35 -8.20
CA TYR A 280 -7.10 15.11 -6.97
C TYR A 280 -8.35 15.99 -7.02
N GLY A 281 -9.00 16.17 -5.88
CA GLY A 281 -10.20 17.00 -5.75
C GLY A 281 -11.37 16.22 -5.15
N GLU A 282 -12.58 16.74 -5.34
CA GLU A 282 -13.79 16.15 -4.77
C GLU A 282 -14.05 14.72 -5.28
N GLY A 283 -14.27 13.80 -4.35
CA GLY A 283 -14.46 12.37 -4.65
C GLY A 283 -13.16 11.57 -4.86
N PHE A 284 -11.98 12.23 -4.88
CA PHE A 284 -10.65 11.62 -5.07
C PHE A 284 -9.67 12.04 -3.97
N ASP A 285 -8.38 11.88 -4.21
CA ASP A 285 -7.33 12.20 -3.24
C ASP A 285 -7.19 13.71 -3.03
N LYS A 286 -6.77 14.11 -1.83
CA LYS A 286 -6.52 15.53 -1.52
C LYS A 286 -5.16 15.97 -2.02
N ILE A 287 -5.07 17.20 -2.53
CA ILE A 287 -3.79 17.82 -2.91
C ILE A 287 -2.94 18.00 -1.66
N LYS A 288 -1.74 17.43 -1.65
CA LYS A 288 -0.81 17.46 -0.50
C LYS A 288 0.07 18.71 -0.43
N TYR A 289 0.17 19.48 -1.52
CA TYR A 289 1.01 20.67 -1.56
C TYR A 289 0.34 21.84 -0.81
N LYS A 290 1.04 22.40 0.18
CA LYS A 290 0.64 23.68 0.77
C LYS A 290 0.93 24.78 -0.27
N SER A 291 -0.09 25.53 -0.68
CA SER A 291 0.12 26.81 -1.34
C SER A 291 1.05 27.67 -0.47
N LYS A 292 2.16 28.19 -1.01
CA LYS A 292 2.84 29.32 -0.40
C LYS A 292 1.78 30.42 -0.29
N LYS A 293 1.44 30.84 0.94
CA LYS A 293 0.67 32.06 1.12
C LYS A 293 1.44 33.14 0.36
N GLU A 294 0.80 33.73 -0.64
CA GLU A 294 1.26 34.99 -1.22
C GLU A 294 1.39 35.96 -0.06
N HIS A 295 2.61 36.35 0.25
CA HIS A 295 2.83 37.51 1.08
C HIS A 295 2.33 38.70 0.24
N GLY A 296 1.16 39.19 0.63
CA GLY A 296 0.56 40.37 0.06
C GLY A 296 1.55 41.55 0.06
N VAL A 297 1.58 42.16 -1.07
CA VAL A 297 2.12 43.53 -1.28
C VAL A 297 1.23 44.51 -0.55
#